data_55e9745a4df2f926d34aee9e30f1a6a7
#
_entry.id   55e9745a4df2f926d34aee9e30f1a6a7
#
_cell.length_a   1.000
_cell.length_b   1.000
_cell.length_c   1.000
_cell.angle_alpha   90.00
_cell.angle_beta   90.00
_cell.angle_gamma   90.00
#
_symmetry.space_group_name_H-M   'P 1'
#
loop_
_entity.id
_entity.type
_entity.pdbx_description
1 polymer ?
#
loop_
_entity_poly.entity_id
_entity_poly.type
_entity_poly.pdbx_seq_one_letter_code
_entity_poly.pdbx_strand_id
1 'polypeptide(L)'
;MNELENTISQVIEENYIPFEWNEKIDSELADIKLNENLPRKDLTRVPFITIDGADAKDFDDAIHCVENKSSFTLSVAIADVAELVKPGTALNAEAVERGTSIYFPSKVIPMLPEKLSNGLCSLN
;
A
#
# COMPACT_ATOMS: atom_id res chain seq x y z
N MET A 1 4.25 3.88 -29.04
CA MET A 1 4.35 4.67 -27.80
C MET A 1 4.03 6.11 -28.15
N ASN A 2 3.19 6.77 -27.37
CA ASN A 2 2.91 8.18 -27.57
C ASN A 2 4.04 9.04 -26.93
N GLU A 3 4.04 10.36 -27.20
CA GLU A 3 5.09 11.27 -26.71
C GLU A 3 5.18 11.28 -25.17
N LEU A 4 4.04 11.19 -24.48
CA LEU A 4 3.99 11.12 -23.00
C LEU A 4 4.65 9.84 -22.46
N GLU A 5 4.37 8.69 -23.06
CA GLU A 5 4.97 7.41 -22.65
C GLU A 5 6.49 7.40 -22.85
N ASN A 6 6.98 7.98 -23.95
CA ASN A 6 8.41 8.13 -24.21
C ASN A 6 9.07 9.01 -23.13
N THR A 7 8.45 10.15 -22.80
CA THR A 7 8.94 11.06 -21.78
C THR A 7 8.98 10.38 -20.40
N ILE A 8 7.92 9.64 -20.02
CA ILE A 8 7.89 8.90 -18.76
C ILE A 8 9.01 7.86 -18.72
N SER A 9 9.20 7.09 -19.80
CA SER A 9 10.27 6.09 -19.88
C SER A 9 11.66 6.73 -19.73
N GLN A 10 11.89 7.86 -20.37
CA GLN A 10 13.13 8.62 -20.24
C GLN A 10 13.38 9.08 -18.79
N VAL A 11 12.35 9.63 -18.13
CA VAL A 11 12.46 10.07 -16.73
C VAL A 11 12.78 8.88 -15.80
N ILE A 12 12.15 7.72 -16.01
CA ILE A 12 12.42 6.51 -15.25
C ILE A 12 13.89 6.09 -15.39
N GLU A 13 14.39 6.07 -16.63
CA GLU A 13 15.78 5.66 -16.94
C GLU A 13 16.80 6.66 -16.38
N GLU A 14 16.62 7.96 -16.64
CA GLU A 14 17.54 9.02 -16.20
C GLU A 14 17.64 9.13 -14.67
N ASN A 15 16.59 8.78 -13.94
CA ASN A 15 16.54 8.83 -12.47
C ASN A 15 16.75 7.46 -11.81
N TYR A 16 17.07 6.43 -12.59
CA TYR A 16 17.31 5.07 -12.07
C TYR A 16 16.15 4.55 -11.20
N ILE A 17 14.90 4.88 -11.57
CA ILE A 17 13.72 4.50 -10.82
C ILE A 17 13.49 2.98 -10.96
N PRO A 18 13.49 2.20 -9.86
CA PRO A 18 13.23 0.77 -9.93
C PRO A 18 11.75 0.51 -10.25
N PHE A 19 11.46 -0.12 -11.38
CA PHE A 19 10.09 -0.37 -11.82
C PHE A 19 9.77 -1.86 -12.02
N GLU A 20 10.77 -2.72 -12.03
CA GLU A 20 10.62 -4.18 -12.14
C GLU A 20 10.73 -4.84 -10.76
N TRP A 21 10.08 -5.98 -10.61
CA TRP A 21 10.20 -6.83 -9.43
C TRP A 21 11.14 -7.99 -9.72
N ASN A 22 11.93 -8.41 -8.74
CA ASN A 22 12.82 -9.55 -8.91
C ASN A 22 12.10 -10.88 -8.57
N GLU A 23 12.61 -12.00 -9.08
CA GLU A 23 12.03 -13.34 -8.90
C GLU A 23 11.89 -13.77 -7.42
N LYS A 24 12.72 -13.24 -6.52
CA LYS A 24 12.61 -13.54 -5.08
C LYS A 24 11.35 -12.91 -4.49
N ILE A 25 11.00 -11.71 -4.92
CA ILE A 25 9.77 -11.03 -4.50
C ILE A 25 8.55 -11.79 -5.02
N ASP A 26 8.57 -12.25 -6.27
CA ASP A 26 7.48 -13.05 -6.84
C ASP A 26 7.27 -14.33 -6.03
N SER A 27 8.36 -14.99 -5.62
CA SER A 27 8.31 -16.19 -4.78
C SER A 27 7.74 -15.88 -3.38
N GLU A 28 8.16 -14.79 -2.74
CA GLU A 28 7.61 -14.35 -1.44
C GLU A 28 6.12 -14.02 -1.55
N LEU A 29 5.70 -13.34 -2.63
CA LEU A 29 4.31 -12.98 -2.88
C LEU A 29 3.40 -14.21 -3.11
N ALA A 30 3.92 -15.30 -3.66
CA ALA A 30 3.13 -16.51 -3.88
C ALA A 30 2.61 -17.10 -2.56
N ASP A 31 3.42 -17.03 -1.50
CA ASP A 31 3.12 -17.61 -0.19
C ASP A 31 2.56 -16.60 0.82
N ILE A 32 2.51 -15.32 0.47
CA ILE A 32 2.12 -14.25 1.40
C ILE A 32 0.62 -14.30 1.72
N LYS A 33 0.30 -14.29 3.00
CA LYS A 33 -1.07 -14.27 3.53
C LYS A 33 -1.11 -13.67 4.93
N LEU A 34 -2.26 -13.13 5.28
CA LEU A 34 -2.52 -12.67 6.65
C LEU A 34 -2.55 -13.83 7.63
N ASN A 35 -2.01 -13.63 8.82
CA ASN A 35 -2.11 -14.59 9.90
C ASN A 35 -3.40 -14.35 10.70
N GLU A 36 -4.41 -15.18 10.47
CA GLU A 36 -5.72 -15.08 11.14
C GLU A 36 -5.66 -15.43 12.64
N ASN A 37 -4.57 -16.05 13.11
CA ASN A 37 -4.41 -16.46 14.50
C ASN A 37 -3.79 -15.36 15.38
N LEU A 38 -3.46 -14.19 14.86
CA LEU A 38 -2.97 -13.09 15.67
C LEU A 38 -4.07 -12.56 16.61
N PRO A 39 -3.73 -12.24 17.87
CA PRO A 39 -4.68 -11.67 18.82
C PRO A 39 -5.04 -10.24 18.38
N ARG A 40 -6.12 -10.10 17.63
CA ARG A 40 -6.65 -8.82 17.14
C ARG A 40 -7.91 -8.44 17.89
N LYS A 41 -8.09 -7.13 18.15
CA LYS A 41 -9.35 -6.60 18.63
C LYS A 41 -10.36 -6.55 17.47
N ASP A 42 -11.53 -7.16 17.68
CA ASP A 42 -12.60 -7.07 16.70
C ASP A 42 -13.24 -5.67 16.73
N LEU A 43 -13.10 -4.94 15.62
CA LEU A 43 -13.70 -3.63 15.38
C LEU A 43 -14.64 -3.64 14.16
N THR A 44 -15.05 -4.80 13.68
CA THR A 44 -15.89 -4.96 12.47
C THR A 44 -17.26 -4.28 12.58
N ARG A 45 -17.73 -3.99 13.81
CA ARG A 45 -18.99 -3.28 14.06
C ARG A 45 -18.82 -1.76 14.20
N VAL A 46 -17.59 -1.26 14.20
CA VAL A 46 -17.32 0.18 14.26
C VAL A 46 -17.42 0.71 12.82
N PRO A 47 -18.22 1.76 12.57
CA PRO A 47 -18.42 2.26 11.22
C PRO A 47 -17.23 3.15 10.80
N PHE A 48 -16.12 2.52 10.49
CA PHE A 48 -14.99 3.19 9.84
C PHE A 48 -15.35 3.57 8.42
N ILE A 49 -14.83 4.70 7.96
CA ILE A 49 -14.95 5.18 6.58
C ILE A 49 -13.57 5.50 6.02
N THR A 50 -13.37 5.26 4.74
CA THR A 50 -12.22 5.74 3.96
C THR A 50 -12.59 7.04 3.25
N ILE A 51 -11.62 7.96 3.07
CA ILE A 51 -11.84 9.24 2.40
C ILE A 51 -10.76 9.41 1.33
N ASP A 52 -10.99 8.81 0.19
CA ASP A 52 -10.04 8.71 -0.92
C ASP A 52 -10.66 9.25 -2.21
N GLY A 53 -9.86 9.38 -3.26
CA GLY A 53 -10.35 9.68 -4.60
C GLY A 53 -11.27 8.58 -5.13
N ALA A 54 -12.19 8.94 -6.02
CA ALA A 54 -13.20 8.01 -6.55
C ALA A 54 -12.60 6.82 -7.34
N ASP A 55 -11.37 6.94 -7.79
CA ASP A 55 -10.58 5.97 -8.56
C ASP A 55 -9.49 5.27 -7.73
N ALA A 56 -9.40 5.57 -6.43
CA ALA A 56 -8.46 4.91 -5.52
C ALA A 56 -8.74 3.41 -5.40
N LYS A 57 -7.68 2.62 -5.30
CA LYS A 57 -7.72 1.16 -5.13
C LYS A 57 -6.93 0.68 -3.93
N ASP A 58 -6.13 1.55 -3.36
CA ASP A 58 -5.22 1.35 -2.25
C ASP A 58 -5.70 2.18 -1.04
N PHE A 59 -6.66 1.64 -0.31
CA PHE A 59 -7.17 2.29 0.90
C PHE A 59 -6.25 1.99 2.08
N ASP A 60 -5.32 2.90 2.36
CA ASP A 60 -4.31 2.71 3.38
C ASP A 60 -4.83 2.98 4.79
N ASP A 61 -5.82 3.86 4.93
CA ASP A 61 -6.37 4.24 6.21
C ASP A 61 -7.90 4.39 6.19
N ALA A 62 -8.49 4.24 7.37
CA ALA A 62 -9.89 4.52 7.62
C ALA A 62 -10.05 5.22 8.96
N ILE A 63 -11.07 6.05 9.07
CA ILE A 63 -11.33 6.83 10.27
C ILE A 63 -12.72 6.58 10.83
N HIS A 64 -12.83 6.73 12.14
CA HIS A 64 -14.11 6.80 12.85
C HIS A 64 -14.01 7.86 13.94
N CYS A 65 -15.00 8.73 14.03
CA CYS A 65 -15.03 9.82 14.99
C CYS A 65 -16.29 9.75 15.86
N VAL A 66 -16.10 9.91 17.17
CA VAL A 66 -17.18 9.99 18.14
C VAL A 66 -17.16 11.34 18.83
N GLU A 67 -18.25 12.04 18.81
CA GLU A 67 -18.45 13.28 19.57
C GLU A 67 -18.73 12.94 21.05
N ASN A 68 -18.00 13.60 21.95
CA ASN A 68 -18.20 13.58 23.39
C ASN A 68 -18.73 14.93 23.85
N LYS A 69 -19.06 15.08 25.15
CA LYS A 69 -19.61 16.34 25.69
C LYS A 69 -18.80 17.59 25.41
N SER A 70 -17.46 17.48 25.37
CA SER A 70 -16.54 18.62 25.20
C SER A 70 -15.32 18.28 24.34
N SER A 71 -15.32 17.15 23.64
CA SER A 71 -14.19 16.66 22.86
C SER A 71 -14.67 15.70 21.77
N PHE A 72 -13.74 15.29 20.90
CA PHE A 72 -13.95 14.24 19.93
C PHE A 72 -12.94 13.13 20.19
N THR A 73 -13.35 11.87 19.98
CA THR A 73 -12.45 10.73 19.92
C THR A 73 -12.32 10.30 18.49
N LEU A 74 -11.14 10.50 17.90
CA LEU A 74 -10.80 10.05 16.56
C LEU A 74 -10.07 8.70 16.67
N SER A 75 -10.60 7.69 15.97
CA SER A 75 -9.94 6.42 15.75
C SER A 75 -9.43 6.39 14.32
N VAL A 76 -8.18 6.00 14.14
CA VAL A 76 -7.55 5.83 12.82
C VAL A 76 -7.12 4.38 12.72
N ALA A 77 -7.60 3.68 11.69
CA ALA A 77 -7.18 2.34 11.33
C ALA A 77 -6.24 2.43 10.13
N ILE A 78 -5.07 1.82 10.24
CA ILE A 78 -4.07 1.75 9.16
C ILE A 78 -3.93 0.30 8.75
N ALA A 79 -3.80 0.03 7.45
CA ALA A 79 -3.52 -1.29 6.91
C ALA A 79 -2.26 -1.89 7.56
N ASP A 80 -2.31 -3.16 8.01
CA ASP A 80 -1.22 -3.81 8.73
C ASP A 80 -0.12 -4.30 7.78
N VAL A 81 0.52 -3.36 7.12
CA VAL A 81 1.62 -3.61 6.16
C VAL A 81 2.77 -4.37 6.83
N ALA A 82 3.06 -4.08 8.10
CA ALA A 82 4.17 -4.67 8.83
C ALA A 82 4.02 -6.18 9.08
N GLU A 83 2.80 -6.70 9.06
CA GLU A 83 2.58 -8.15 9.13
C GLU A 83 3.05 -8.87 7.87
N LEU A 84 2.93 -8.23 6.73
CA LEU A 84 3.21 -8.84 5.42
C LEU A 84 4.62 -8.51 4.92
N VAL A 85 5.08 -7.27 5.13
CA VAL A 85 6.39 -6.78 4.71
C VAL A 85 7.36 -6.85 5.89
N LYS A 86 7.91 -8.05 6.12
CA LYS A 86 8.74 -8.31 7.30
C LYS A 86 10.21 -7.97 7.09
N PRO A 87 10.89 -7.41 8.10
CA PRO A 87 12.33 -7.20 8.04
C PRO A 87 13.10 -8.47 7.66
N GLY A 88 14.09 -8.32 6.77
CA GLY A 88 14.91 -9.42 6.28
C GLY A 88 14.37 -10.16 5.06
N THR A 89 13.19 -9.81 4.57
CA THR A 89 12.64 -10.31 3.30
C THR A 89 13.14 -9.50 2.12
N ALA A 90 13.11 -10.08 0.91
CA ALA A 90 13.43 -9.38 -0.32
C ALA A 90 12.41 -8.26 -0.59
N LEU A 91 11.15 -8.51 -0.28
CA LEU A 91 10.07 -7.52 -0.37
C LEU A 91 10.34 -6.29 0.50
N ASN A 92 10.78 -6.49 1.76
CA ASN A 92 11.13 -5.37 2.64
C ASN A 92 12.36 -4.61 2.14
N ALA A 93 13.38 -5.30 1.64
CA ALA A 93 14.58 -4.64 1.11
C ALA A 93 14.22 -3.75 -0.09
N GLU A 94 13.40 -4.24 -1.01
CA GLU A 94 12.92 -3.50 -2.17
C GLU A 94 12.03 -2.31 -1.78
N ALA A 95 11.14 -2.49 -0.80
CA ALA A 95 10.29 -1.40 -0.29
C ALA A 95 11.12 -0.26 0.33
N VAL A 96 12.19 -0.60 1.05
CA VAL A 96 13.14 0.39 1.61
C VAL A 96 13.88 1.12 0.51
N GLU A 97 14.34 0.40 -0.54
CA GLU A 97 15.04 1.00 -1.68
C GLU A 97 14.14 1.95 -2.47
N ARG A 98 12.90 1.56 -2.73
CA ARG A 98 11.91 2.42 -3.41
C ARG A 98 11.52 3.62 -2.57
N GLY A 99 11.31 3.44 -1.27
CA GLY A 99 10.97 4.48 -0.30
C GLY A 99 9.58 5.08 -0.43
N THR A 100 9.00 5.13 -1.62
CA THR A 100 7.66 5.67 -1.92
C THR A 100 7.13 5.11 -3.25
N SER A 101 5.83 5.24 -3.47
CA SER A 101 5.23 5.09 -4.81
C SER A 101 5.45 6.35 -5.64
N ILE A 102 5.60 6.20 -6.96
CA ILE A 102 5.79 7.31 -7.90
C ILE A 102 4.62 7.32 -8.89
N TYR A 103 3.96 8.47 -8.98
CA TYR A 103 2.75 8.65 -9.79
C TYR A 103 3.05 9.51 -11.01
N PHE A 104 2.94 8.90 -12.19
CA PHE A 104 2.94 9.59 -13.47
C PHE A 104 1.50 9.74 -13.99
N PRO A 105 1.22 10.63 -14.96
CA PRO A 105 -0.13 10.85 -15.47
C PRO A 105 -0.85 9.60 -16.00
N SER A 106 -0.10 8.61 -16.49
CA SER A 106 -0.64 7.37 -17.07
C SER A 106 -0.07 6.08 -16.47
N LYS A 107 0.80 6.19 -15.45
CA LYS A 107 1.52 5.04 -14.87
C LYS A 107 1.85 5.28 -13.43
N VAL A 108 1.67 4.26 -12.61
CA VAL A 108 2.15 4.24 -11.22
C VAL A 108 3.30 3.25 -11.12
N ILE A 109 4.37 3.62 -10.42
CA ILE A 109 5.43 2.72 -9.97
C ILE A 109 5.25 2.57 -8.47
N PRO A 110 4.63 1.49 -8.00
CA PRO A 110 4.28 1.34 -6.60
C PRO A 110 5.48 0.97 -5.74
N MET A 111 5.49 1.42 -4.48
CA MET A 111 6.47 1.01 -3.48
C MET A 111 6.32 -0.48 -3.11
N LEU A 112 5.09 -0.97 -3.08
CA LEU A 112 4.75 -2.37 -2.83
C LEU A 112 4.06 -2.98 -4.05
N PRO A 113 4.23 -4.29 -4.32
CA PRO A 113 3.50 -4.97 -5.39
C PRO A 113 1.98 -4.81 -5.26
N GLU A 114 1.26 -4.67 -6.37
CA GLU A 114 -0.20 -4.43 -6.39
C GLU A 114 -1.02 -5.49 -5.63
N LYS A 115 -0.54 -6.73 -5.56
CA LYS A 115 -1.15 -7.78 -4.74
C LYS A 115 -1.25 -7.37 -3.27
N LEU A 116 -0.32 -6.55 -2.80
CA LEU A 116 -0.33 -6.00 -1.44
C LEU A 116 -1.07 -4.66 -1.40
N SER A 117 -0.63 -3.67 -2.16
CA SER A 117 -1.17 -2.31 -2.07
C SER A 117 -2.66 -2.21 -2.41
N ASN A 118 -3.11 -2.96 -3.43
CA ASN A 118 -4.52 -2.96 -3.86
C ASN A 118 -5.32 -4.15 -3.30
N GLY A 119 -4.69 -4.99 -2.48
CA GLY A 119 -5.28 -6.23 -1.96
C GLY A 119 -5.09 -6.39 -0.45
N LEU A 120 -4.09 -7.18 -0.05
CA LEU A 120 -3.91 -7.57 1.36
C LEU A 120 -3.59 -6.40 2.31
N CYS A 121 -3.05 -5.29 1.80
CA CYS A 121 -2.78 -4.06 2.55
C CYS A 121 -3.81 -2.97 2.26
N SER A 122 -4.94 -3.27 1.64
CA SER A 122 -6.02 -2.31 1.38
C SER A 122 -7.21 -2.59 2.28
N LEU A 123 -7.82 -1.55 2.83
CA LEU A 123 -9.00 -1.61 3.72
C LEU A 123 -10.32 -1.68 2.91
N ASN A 124 -10.40 -2.58 1.95
CA ASN A 124 -11.59 -2.84 1.13
C ASN A 124 -12.68 -3.55 1.91
#